data_752eeb20d5de38a4d39063e79c5cd814
#
_entry.id   752eeb20d5de38a4d39063e79c5cd814
#
_cell.length_a   1.000
_cell.length_b   1.000
_cell.length_c   1.000
_cell.angle_alpha   90.00
_cell.angle_beta   90.00
_cell.angle_gamma   90.00
#
_symmetry.space_group_name_H-M   'P 1'
#
loop_
_entity.id
_entity.type
_entity.pdbx_description
1 polymer ?
#
loop_
_entity_poly.entity_id
_entity_poly.type
_entity_poly.pdbx_seq_one_letter_code
_entity_poly.pdbx_strand_id
1 'polypeptide(L)'
;MPKKTMLAVCCALFYSQSSISAESVEYDSSFLMGSSASTIDISKYSDGNPTPVGTYSVKVFVNENPVSSLSIPFIDIGKVSAEACLTQKNLAQLHIKQPEINATNQILKKGEEEDQDCLNLPVAIAHSEVNFDMGEQRLDITVPQAWLIEGYDGYV
;
A
#
# COMPACT_ATOMS: atom_id res chain seq x y z
N MET A 1 -65.47 -27.80 -29.06
CA MET A 1 -64.14 -27.20 -29.25
C MET A 1 -63.69 -26.67 -27.90
N PRO A 2 -62.74 -27.29 -27.22
CA PRO A 2 -62.25 -26.78 -25.95
C PRO A 2 -61.28 -25.64 -26.19
N LYS A 3 -61.59 -24.46 -25.68
CA LYS A 3 -60.65 -23.32 -25.64
C LYS A 3 -59.64 -23.58 -24.55
N LYS A 4 -58.41 -23.81 -24.93
CA LYS A 4 -57.29 -23.88 -23.98
C LYS A 4 -56.93 -22.48 -23.57
N THR A 5 -57.26 -22.12 -22.36
CA THR A 5 -56.80 -20.90 -21.70
C THR A 5 -55.35 -21.12 -21.24
N MET A 6 -54.44 -20.48 -21.92
CA MET A 6 -53.02 -20.52 -21.60
C MET A 6 -52.78 -19.50 -20.49
N LEU A 7 -52.57 -20.01 -19.26
CA LEU A 7 -52.23 -19.20 -18.11
C LEU A 7 -50.74 -18.88 -18.17
N ALA A 8 -50.42 -17.67 -18.56
CA ALA A 8 -49.05 -17.17 -18.52
C ALA A 8 -48.71 -16.83 -17.07
N VAL A 9 -47.91 -17.68 -16.44
CA VAL A 9 -47.31 -17.40 -15.11
C VAL A 9 -46.09 -16.52 -15.34
N CYS A 10 -46.22 -15.21 -15.10
CA CYS A 10 -45.12 -14.29 -15.02
C CYS A 10 -44.38 -14.51 -13.69
N CYS A 11 -43.30 -15.29 -13.71
CA CYS A 11 -42.34 -15.31 -12.62
C CYS A 11 -41.56 -14.01 -12.66
N ALA A 12 -41.98 -13.01 -11.87
CA ALA A 12 -41.20 -11.82 -11.57
C ALA A 12 -40.06 -12.21 -10.64
N LEU A 13 -38.90 -12.44 -11.22
CA LEU A 13 -37.67 -12.60 -10.45
C LEU A 13 -37.29 -11.23 -9.88
N PHE A 14 -37.63 -11.02 -8.61
CA PHE A 14 -37.09 -9.90 -7.84
C PHE A 14 -35.61 -10.16 -7.59
N TYR A 15 -34.76 -9.57 -8.43
CA TYR A 15 -33.35 -9.41 -8.10
C TYR A 15 -33.23 -8.39 -6.99
N SER A 16 -33.15 -8.88 -5.76
CA SER A 16 -32.73 -8.06 -4.64
C SER A 16 -31.24 -7.73 -4.84
N GLN A 17 -30.96 -6.56 -5.36
CA GLN A 17 -29.63 -6.00 -5.32
C GLN A 17 -29.36 -5.59 -3.88
N SER A 18 -28.62 -6.41 -3.17
CA SER A 18 -28.04 -6.04 -1.89
C SER A 18 -26.95 -5.01 -2.19
N SER A 19 -27.28 -3.74 -2.07
CA SER A 19 -26.28 -2.68 -2.03
C SER A 19 -25.48 -2.87 -0.75
N ILE A 20 -24.27 -3.39 -0.85
CA ILE A 20 -23.32 -3.35 0.25
C ILE A 20 -22.89 -1.89 0.34
N SER A 21 -23.58 -1.12 1.16
CA SER A 21 -23.10 0.17 1.63
C SER A 21 -21.81 -0.09 2.39
N ALA A 22 -20.69 0.43 1.93
CA ALA A 22 -19.51 0.56 2.75
C ALA A 22 -19.88 1.54 3.88
N GLU A 23 -20.21 1.00 5.04
CA GLU A 23 -20.52 1.77 6.23
C GLU A 23 -19.21 2.38 6.69
N SER A 24 -19.10 3.72 6.58
CA SER A 24 -18.02 4.45 7.21
C SER A 24 -18.14 4.21 8.71
N VAL A 25 -17.14 3.59 9.31
CA VAL A 25 -17.11 3.34 10.76
C VAL A 25 -16.96 4.68 11.45
N GLU A 26 -18.06 5.25 11.90
CA GLU A 26 -18.05 6.44 12.74
C GLU A 26 -17.76 6.00 14.18
N TYR A 27 -16.54 6.28 14.63
CA TYR A 27 -16.14 6.03 16.01
C TYR A 27 -16.77 7.05 16.93
N ASP A 28 -17.65 6.59 17.80
CA ASP A 28 -18.26 7.44 18.84
C ASP A 28 -17.20 7.76 19.91
N SER A 29 -16.79 9.00 19.99
CA SER A 29 -15.81 9.51 20.95
C SER A 29 -16.28 9.40 22.41
N SER A 30 -17.57 9.12 22.64
CA SER A 30 -18.13 8.97 24.00
C SER A 30 -17.64 7.73 24.75
N PHE A 31 -17.08 6.75 24.04
CA PHE A 31 -16.48 5.56 24.64
C PHE A 31 -15.09 5.79 25.24
N LEU A 32 -14.45 6.89 24.92
CA LEU A 32 -13.16 7.27 25.47
C LEU A 32 -13.36 8.00 26.81
N MET A 33 -13.74 7.25 27.82
CA MET A 33 -13.87 7.77 29.17
C MET A 33 -12.50 8.07 29.80
N GLY A 34 -12.07 9.31 29.71
CA GLY A 34 -10.87 9.81 30.37
C GLY A 34 -10.50 11.21 29.93
N SER A 35 -9.86 11.95 30.79
CA SER A 35 -9.41 13.34 30.57
C SER A 35 -8.40 13.50 29.41
N SER A 36 -8.01 12.39 28.80
CA SER A 36 -7.11 12.35 27.64
C SER A 36 -7.84 12.31 26.28
N ALA A 37 -9.17 12.14 26.28
CA ALA A 37 -9.96 12.01 25.04
C ALA A 37 -9.94 13.24 24.15
N SER A 38 -9.63 14.42 24.72
CA SER A 38 -9.60 15.69 23.98
C SER A 38 -8.32 15.90 23.14
N THR A 39 -7.33 15.03 23.29
CA THR A 39 -6.04 15.15 22.57
C THR A 39 -5.87 14.10 21.46
N ILE A 40 -6.79 13.13 21.34
CA ILE A 40 -6.71 12.12 20.31
C ILE A 40 -7.52 12.59 19.11
N ASP A 41 -6.82 12.94 18.06
CA ASP A 41 -7.43 13.25 16.76
C ASP A 41 -7.76 11.95 16.02
N ILE A 42 -9.00 11.48 16.22
CA ILE A 42 -9.50 10.25 15.58
C ILE A 42 -9.76 10.39 14.07
N SER A 43 -9.73 11.61 13.53
CA SER A 43 -9.88 11.83 12.09
C SER A 43 -8.73 11.18 11.29
N LYS A 44 -7.57 10.99 11.91
CA LYS A 44 -6.41 10.30 11.32
C LYS A 44 -6.64 8.81 11.06
N TYR A 45 -7.66 8.22 11.68
CA TYR A 45 -7.96 6.79 11.58
C TYR A 45 -9.15 6.51 10.65
N SER A 46 -9.76 7.54 10.07
CA SER A 46 -10.92 7.40 9.18
C SER A 46 -10.59 6.62 7.89
N ASP A 47 -9.34 6.72 7.42
CA ASP A 47 -8.83 6.04 6.21
C ASP A 47 -8.00 4.78 6.54
N GLY A 48 -8.18 4.21 7.72
CA GLY A 48 -7.39 3.09 8.23
C GLY A 48 -6.29 3.53 9.20
N ASN A 49 -5.63 2.56 9.83
CA ASN A 49 -4.55 2.85 10.78
C ASN A 49 -3.29 3.34 10.02
N PRO A 50 -2.78 4.53 10.32
CA PRO A 50 -1.54 5.00 9.73
C PRO A 50 -0.38 4.13 10.20
N THR A 51 0.60 3.91 9.32
CA THR A 51 1.83 3.21 9.68
C THR A 51 2.67 4.08 10.62
N PRO A 52 2.97 3.63 11.84
CA PRO A 52 3.87 4.36 12.74
C PRO A 52 5.31 4.36 12.22
N VAL A 53 6.09 5.35 12.67
CA VAL A 53 7.54 5.37 12.48
C VAL A 53 8.18 4.19 13.22
N GLY A 54 9.09 3.49 12.59
CA GLY A 54 9.77 2.33 13.16
C GLY A 54 10.47 1.50 12.10
N THR A 55 11.11 0.43 12.52
CA THR A 55 11.74 -0.54 11.62
C THR A 55 10.93 -1.82 11.61
N TYR A 56 10.52 -2.24 10.45
CA TYR A 56 9.68 -3.42 10.26
C TYR A 56 10.41 -4.49 9.43
N SER A 57 10.24 -5.74 9.83
CA SER A 57 10.62 -6.88 9.00
C SER A 57 9.50 -7.12 8.00
N VAL A 58 9.76 -6.84 6.73
CA VAL A 58 8.75 -6.89 5.69
C VAL A 58 9.08 -7.93 4.64
N LYS A 59 8.04 -8.57 4.13
CA LYS A 59 8.12 -9.41 2.93
C LYS A 59 7.99 -8.49 1.72
N VAL A 60 9.02 -8.45 0.89
CA VAL A 60 9.05 -7.59 -0.30
C VAL A 60 8.65 -8.36 -1.54
N PHE A 61 7.68 -7.80 -2.25
CA PHE A 61 7.21 -8.27 -3.55
C PHE A 61 7.59 -7.22 -4.60
N VAL A 62 8.12 -7.66 -5.70
CA VAL A 62 8.41 -6.80 -6.85
C VAL A 62 7.59 -7.31 -8.02
N ASN A 63 6.74 -6.43 -8.57
CA ASN A 63 5.78 -6.78 -9.62
C ASN A 63 4.99 -8.06 -9.27
N GLU A 64 4.46 -8.12 -8.03
CA GLU A 64 3.67 -9.23 -7.48
C GLU A 64 4.45 -10.53 -7.18
N ASN A 65 5.75 -10.57 -7.48
CA ASN A 65 6.60 -11.73 -7.19
C ASN A 65 7.34 -11.55 -5.86
N PRO A 66 7.30 -12.54 -4.96
CA PRO A 66 8.06 -12.49 -3.72
C PRO A 66 9.57 -12.55 -4.02
N VAL A 67 10.32 -11.59 -3.51
CA VAL A 67 11.76 -11.50 -3.77
C VAL A 67 12.57 -11.78 -2.52
N SER A 68 12.29 -11.09 -1.42
CA SER A 68 13.10 -11.15 -0.22
C SER A 68 12.31 -10.69 1.01
N SER A 69 12.85 -10.98 2.19
CA SER A 69 12.44 -10.36 3.45
C SER A 69 13.52 -9.41 3.90
N LEU A 70 13.17 -8.16 4.12
CA LEU A 70 14.10 -7.10 4.50
C LEU A 70 13.63 -6.39 5.76
N SER A 71 14.58 -5.87 6.52
CA SER A 71 14.31 -4.95 7.62
C SER A 71 14.35 -3.53 7.09
N ILE A 72 13.19 -2.88 6.99
CA ILE A 72 13.03 -1.58 6.37
C ILE A 72 12.62 -0.55 7.42
N PRO A 73 13.37 0.57 7.56
CA PRO A 73 12.93 1.69 8.36
C PRO A 73 11.76 2.42 7.68
N PHE A 74 10.75 2.76 8.46
CA PHE A 74 9.66 3.64 8.04
C PHE A 74 9.84 4.99 8.72
N ILE A 75 9.90 6.02 7.94
CA ILE A 75 10.28 7.37 8.35
C ILE A 75 9.11 8.35 8.25
N ASP A 76 9.13 9.35 9.11
CA ASP A 76 8.22 10.49 9.02
C ASP A 76 8.70 11.45 7.91
N ILE A 77 7.81 11.72 6.98
CA ILE A 77 8.02 12.67 5.88
C ILE A 77 7.01 13.82 5.91
N GLY A 78 6.37 14.06 7.06
CA GLY A 78 5.35 15.08 7.24
C GLY A 78 3.95 14.65 6.77
N LYS A 79 3.74 13.35 6.53
CA LYS A 79 2.44 12.75 6.25
C LYS A 79 1.89 12.03 7.49
N VAL A 80 0.60 11.70 7.46
CA VAL A 80 -0.06 10.96 8.55
C VAL A 80 0.56 9.57 8.73
N SER A 81 0.91 8.91 7.63
CA SER A 81 1.54 7.58 7.63
C SER A 81 3.03 7.71 7.32
N ALA A 82 3.85 6.95 8.04
CA ALA A 82 5.28 6.82 7.73
C ALA A 82 5.47 6.10 6.40
N GLU A 83 6.53 6.47 5.69
CA GLU A 83 6.88 5.84 4.41
C GLU A 83 8.15 4.98 4.52
N ALA A 84 8.20 3.92 3.73
CA ALA A 84 9.35 3.02 3.69
C ALA A 84 10.59 3.75 3.19
N CYS A 85 11.67 3.65 3.93
CA CYS A 85 12.99 4.12 3.51
C CYS A 85 13.67 3.05 2.66
N LEU A 86 13.54 3.16 1.36
CA LEU A 86 14.23 2.30 0.40
C LEU A 86 15.49 3.00 -0.07
N THR A 87 16.62 2.32 0.08
CA THR A 87 17.94 2.82 -0.35
C THR A 87 18.36 2.18 -1.67
N GLN A 88 19.39 2.73 -2.31
CA GLN A 88 19.99 2.11 -3.49
C GLN A 88 20.45 0.68 -3.22
N LYS A 89 20.97 0.42 -2.03
CA LYS A 89 21.36 -0.93 -1.59
C LYS A 89 20.16 -1.88 -1.52
N ASN A 90 19.00 -1.41 -1.03
CA ASN A 90 17.79 -2.22 -1.03
C ASN A 90 17.33 -2.56 -2.44
N LEU A 91 17.39 -1.59 -3.38
CA LEU A 91 17.04 -1.85 -4.77
C LEU A 91 17.94 -2.93 -5.40
N ALA A 92 19.24 -2.90 -5.12
CA ALA A 92 20.17 -3.94 -5.57
C ALA A 92 19.81 -5.33 -5.02
N GLN A 93 19.43 -5.41 -3.73
CA GLN A 93 18.98 -6.65 -3.11
C GLN A 93 17.67 -7.18 -3.70
N LEU A 94 16.84 -6.29 -4.25
CA LEU A 94 15.57 -6.61 -4.88
C LEU A 94 15.68 -6.81 -6.40
N HIS A 95 16.90 -6.84 -6.94
CA HIS A 95 17.16 -6.97 -8.37
C HIS A 95 16.53 -5.86 -9.23
N ILE A 96 16.41 -4.68 -8.64
CA ILE A 96 15.99 -3.46 -9.32
C ILE A 96 17.23 -2.63 -9.65
N LYS A 97 17.30 -2.12 -10.87
CA LYS A 97 18.39 -1.23 -11.31
C LYS A 97 18.39 0.03 -10.44
N GLN A 98 19.56 0.49 -10.06
CA GLN A 98 19.71 1.70 -9.28
C GLN A 98 19.50 2.93 -10.15
N PRO A 99 18.58 3.83 -9.81
CA PRO A 99 18.40 5.09 -10.53
C PRO A 99 19.55 6.06 -10.25
N GLU A 100 19.87 6.90 -11.22
CA GLU A 100 20.73 8.04 -11.00
C GLU A 100 19.96 9.13 -10.23
N ILE A 101 20.56 9.63 -9.15
CA ILE A 101 19.97 10.68 -8.33
C ILE A 101 20.54 12.02 -8.74
N ASN A 102 19.75 12.78 -9.48
CA ASN A 102 20.13 14.06 -10.06
C ASN A 102 19.38 15.26 -9.45
N ALA A 103 18.35 14.99 -8.64
CA ALA A 103 17.52 16.02 -8.06
C ALA A 103 17.12 15.68 -6.61
N THR A 104 16.96 16.69 -5.79
CA THR A 104 16.63 16.54 -4.36
C THR A 104 15.24 15.94 -4.11
N ASN A 105 14.29 16.12 -5.04
CA ASN A 105 12.97 15.56 -4.96
C ASN A 105 12.91 14.02 -5.16
N GLN A 106 14.02 13.44 -5.66
CA GLN A 106 14.17 11.99 -5.77
C GLN A 106 14.52 11.32 -4.42
N ILE A 107 14.77 12.11 -3.39
CA ILE A 107 15.13 11.67 -2.05
C ILE A 107 14.05 12.12 -1.07
N LEU A 108 13.54 11.19 -0.24
CA LEU A 108 12.63 11.49 0.87
C LEU A 108 13.39 12.02 2.08
N LYS A 109 14.50 11.39 2.40
CA LYS A 109 15.38 11.75 3.51
C LYS A 109 16.82 11.42 3.17
N LYS A 110 17.71 12.38 3.43
CA LYS A 110 19.13 12.19 3.23
C LYS A 110 19.73 11.29 4.33
N GLY A 111 20.54 10.32 3.92
CA GLY A 111 21.32 9.47 4.81
C GLY A 111 22.65 10.13 5.22
N GLU A 112 23.44 9.43 5.99
CA GLU A 112 24.81 9.85 6.35
C GLU A 112 25.77 9.65 5.16
N GLU A 113 25.50 8.63 4.35
CA GLU A 113 26.22 8.30 3.12
C GLU A 113 25.24 8.29 1.93
N GLU A 114 25.70 8.53 0.70
CA GLU A 114 24.82 8.58 -0.48
C GLU A 114 24.05 7.29 -0.76
N ASP A 115 24.62 6.15 -0.40
CA ASP A 115 23.96 4.85 -0.56
C ASP A 115 22.88 4.56 0.51
N GLN A 116 22.80 5.42 1.53
CA GLN A 116 21.83 5.36 2.63
C GLN A 116 20.68 6.38 2.47
N ASP A 117 20.66 7.14 1.39
CA ASP A 117 19.55 8.03 1.09
C ASP A 117 18.24 7.25 0.93
N CYS A 118 17.19 7.70 1.61
CA CYS A 118 15.84 7.15 1.43
C CYS A 118 15.25 7.68 0.13
N LEU A 119 15.05 6.82 -0.85
CA LEU A 119 14.61 7.20 -2.18
C LEU A 119 13.10 7.49 -2.21
N ASN A 120 12.74 8.53 -2.94
CA ASN A 120 11.39 8.76 -3.41
C ASN A 120 11.18 7.96 -4.70
N LEU A 121 10.85 6.68 -4.57
CA LEU A 121 10.87 5.75 -5.69
C LEU A 121 9.98 6.19 -6.86
N PRO A 122 8.73 6.67 -6.65
CA PRO A 122 7.89 7.14 -7.75
C PRO A 122 8.46 8.30 -8.56
N VAL A 123 9.36 9.09 -7.95
CA VAL A 123 10.06 10.20 -8.62
C VAL A 123 11.38 9.75 -9.24
N ALA A 124 12.13 8.89 -8.53
CA ALA A 124 13.41 8.36 -9.01
C ALA A 124 13.24 7.39 -10.19
N ILE A 125 12.17 6.60 -10.17
CA ILE A 125 11.78 5.68 -11.24
C ILE A 125 10.36 6.01 -11.65
N ALA A 126 10.19 6.61 -12.82
CA ALA A 126 8.87 6.95 -13.36
C ALA A 126 7.98 5.70 -13.47
N HIS A 127 6.70 5.84 -13.16
CA HIS A 127 5.71 4.77 -13.17
C HIS A 127 5.96 3.64 -12.16
N SER A 128 6.70 3.92 -11.10
CA SER A 128 6.84 3.01 -9.97
C SER A 128 5.86 3.35 -8.85
N GLU A 129 5.52 2.35 -8.05
CA GLU A 129 4.68 2.49 -6.86
C GLU A 129 5.26 1.67 -5.71
N VAL A 130 5.01 2.15 -4.49
CA VAL A 130 5.38 1.45 -3.26
C VAL A 130 4.16 1.45 -2.35
N ASN A 131 3.67 0.26 -2.01
CA ASN A 131 2.51 0.07 -1.14
C ASN A 131 2.88 -0.85 0.02
N PHE A 132 2.50 -0.48 1.23
CA PHE A 132 2.75 -1.26 2.42
C PHE A 132 1.46 -1.70 3.09
N ASP A 133 1.31 -3.00 3.27
CA ASP A 133 0.27 -3.59 4.12
C ASP A 133 0.87 -3.93 5.49
N MET A 134 0.50 -3.16 6.49
CA MET A 134 0.99 -3.33 7.86
C MET A 134 0.46 -4.62 8.49
N GLY A 135 -0.76 -5.04 8.16
CA GLY A 135 -1.38 -6.25 8.69
C GLY A 135 -0.66 -7.51 8.25
N GLU A 136 -0.23 -7.56 6.99
CA GLU A 136 0.52 -8.67 6.42
C GLU A 136 2.04 -8.48 6.50
N GLN A 137 2.50 -7.29 6.91
CA GLN A 137 3.89 -6.85 6.83
C GLN A 137 4.49 -7.08 5.43
N ARG A 138 3.70 -6.69 4.45
CA ARG A 138 4.00 -6.87 3.03
C ARG A 138 4.28 -5.53 2.37
N LEU A 139 5.41 -5.43 1.72
CA LEU A 139 5.80 -4.28 0.91
C LEU A 139 5.75 -4.67 -0.56
N ASP A 140 4.81 -4.08 -1.28
CA ASP A 140 4.66 -4.26 -2.73
C ASP A 140 5.33 -3.11 -3.47
N ILE A 141 6.28 -3.45 -4.30
CA ILE A 141 6.99 -2.51 -5.18
C ILE A 141 6.65 -2.85 -6.62
N THR A 142 6.09 -1.90 -7.34
CA THR A 142 5.84 -2.01 -8.77
C THR A 142 6.81 -1.13 -9.53
N VAL A 143 7.54 -1.68 -10.49
CA VAL A 143 8.45 -0.95 -11.36
C VAL A 143 8.27 -1.39 -12.81
N PRO A 144 8.54 -0.52 -13.80
CA PRO A 144 8.56 -0.93 -15.21
C PRO A 144 9.60 -2.04 -15.44
N GLN A 145 9.30 -2.96 -16.35
CA GLN A 145 10.14 -4.12 -16.66
C GLN A 145 11.58 -3.74 -17.02
N ALA A 146 11.78 -2.58 -17.65
CA ALA A 146 13.11 -2.09 -18.02
C ALA A 146 14.03 -1.83 -16.81
N TRP A 147 13.46 -1.68 -15.62
CA TRP A 147 14.19 -1.45 -14.37
C TRP A 147 14.53 -2.73 -13.62
N LEU A 148 14.07 -3.87 -14.07
CA LEU A 148 14.48 -5.17 -13.52
C LEU A 148 15.83 -5.58 -14.11
N ILE A 149 16.67 -6.20 -13.28
CA ILE A 149 17.93 -6.77 -13.74
C ILE A 149 17.61 -8.02 -14.55
N GLU A 150 18.14 -8.10 -15.79
CA GLU A 150 17.92 -9.22 -16.69
C GLU A 150 18.45 -10.54 -16.10
N GLY A 151 17.69 -11.60 -16.33
CA GLY A 151 18.01 -12.95 -15.82
C GLY A 151 17.45 -13.26 -14.44
N TYR A 152 16.80 -12.31 -13.79
CA TYR A 152 15.96 -12.55 -12.62
C TYR A 152 14.49 -12.63 -13.02
N ASP A 153 14.19 -13.64 -13.83
CA ASP A 153 12.82 -14.11 -13.94
C ASP A 153 12.53 -14.88 -12.66
N GLY A 154 11.79 -14.35 -11.73
CA GLY A 154 11.38 -15.03 -10.50
C GLY A 154 10.69 -16.38 -10.73
N TYR A 155 11.12 -17.08 -11.72
CA TYR A 155 10.73 -18.40 -12.18
C TYR A 155 11.75 -19.42 -11.67
N VAL A 156 11.38 -20.01 -10.59
CA VAL A 156 11.96 -21.31 -10.23
C VAL A 156 10.93 -22.37 -10.62
#